data_2acbd666a26e3a054fca141aa320fc27
#
_entry.id   2acbd666a26e3a054fca141aa320fc27
#
_cell.length_a   1.000
_cell.length_b   1.000
_cell.length_c   1.000
_cell.angle_alpha   90.00
_cell.angle_beta   90.00
_cell.angle_gamma   90.00
#
_symmetry.space_group_name_H-M   'P 1'
#
loop_
_entity.id
_entity.type
_entity.pdbx_description
1 polymer ?
#
loop_
_entity_poly.entity_id
_entity_poly.type
_entity_poly.pdbx_seq_one_letter_code
_entity_poly.pdbx_strand_id
1 'polypeptide(L)'
;VYLKQVVLICRSEKIPIENVRVFLKTEEELPAGTAVCISGKLEQVEAPRNPGEFDSRQYYACQHIYYFMKNGIIKRKSRAYSGYQQFLLELKDRIHTVLKLSAGRDAPVFEAMLLGEKSELDQDLKLRYQMAGMVHILAISGLHISILGMGLFSLLKRIGLGNAGAGLVSLCVMLQYGMLTGSVSAMRAVCMFVLNVGARVLGRTYDLMTALSLSAIFLLLDSPAYLYSSSFLLSFGAVVGLGAVSPHLIRITGAKGKAGKALISSLSVQAATLPVMLVFFGEVSVIGILLNLFVLPTVGGVLISGLCCSVLGLFSVNAGRVAAVPGRILLWLYEKVCMFAGKLPFCTWIGGLPEIWQSISYYLLLASGIILAYV
;
A
#
# COMPACT_ATOMS: atom_id res chain seq x y z
N VAL A 1 -3.74 -13.56 -15.71
CA VAL A 1 -4.33 -14.41 -14.66
C VAL A 1 -3.24 -14.83 -13.69
N TYR A 2 -3.53 -14.86 -12.40
CA TYR A 2 -2.62 -15.37 -11.37
C TYR A 2 -3.09 -16.75 -10.94
N LEU A 3 -2.22 -17.76 -11.05
CA LEU A 3 -2.47 -19.12 -10.59
C LEU A 3 -1.76 -19.35 -9.26
N LYS A 4 -2.46 -19.93 -8.31
CA LYS A 4 -1.92 -20.34 -7.00
C LYS A 4 -1.85 -21.86 -6.93
N GLN A 5 -0.89 -22.40 -6.16
CA GLN A 5 -0.72 -23.84 -5.95
C GLN A 5 -0.59 -24.61 -7.26
N VAL A 6 0.32 -24.16 -8.11
CA VAL A 6 0.48 -24.73 -9.47
C VAL A 6 1.27 -26.04 -9.41
N VAL A 7 0.81 -27.03 -10.18
CA VAL A 7 1.52 -28.28 -10.40
C VAL A 7 1.92 -28.33 -11.87
N LEU A 8 3.21 -28.35 -12.13
CA LEU A 8 3.76 -28.52 -13.47
C LEU A 8 3.71 -30.01 -13.85
N ILE A 9 3.13 -30.30 -15.01
CA ILE A 9 3.07 -31.66 -15.56
C ILE A 9 4.06 -31.71 -16.72
N CYS A 10 5.19 -32.42 -16.53
CA CYS A 10 6.22 -32.60 -17.53
C CYS A 10 6.48 -34.10 -17.72
N ARG A 11 6.23 -34.63 -18.92
CA ARG A 11 6.46 -36.06 -19.28
C ARG A 11 5.97 -37.06 -18.22
N SER A 12 4.78 -36.84 -17.65
CA SER A 12 4.16 -37.67 -16.60
C SER A 12 4.64 -37.42 -15.17
N GLU A 13 5.64 -36.60 -14.96
CA GLU A 13 6.04 -36.14 -13.62
C GLU A 13 5.21 -34.93 -13.20
N LYS A 14 4.82 -34.91 -11.92
CA LYS A 14 4.07 -33.82 -11.28
C LYS A 14 4.99 -33.11 -10.34
N ILE A 15 5.42 -31.90 -10.69
CA ILE A 15 6.31 -31.06 -9.90
C ILE A 15 5.47 -29.92 -9.31
N PRO A 16 5.29 -29.87 -7.98
CA PRO A 16 4.64 -28.73 -7.36
C PRO A 16 5.54 -27.50 -7.52
N ILE A 17 4.98 -26.45 -8.05
CA ILE A 17 5.61 -25.11 -8.10
C ILE A 17 4.68 -24.14 -7.39
N GLU A 18 5.25 -23.03 -6.94
CA GLU A 18 4.46 -22.00 -6.26
C GLU A 18 3.52 -21.28 -7.24
N ASN A 19 3.32 -19.98 -7.06
CA ASN A 19 2.41 -19.23 -7.89
C ASN A 19 3.02 -18.93 -9.27
N VAL A 20 2.18 -18.86 -10.29
CA VAL A 20 2.57 -18.54 -11.67
C VAL A 20 1.68 -17.45 -12.23
N ARG A 21 2.28 -16.44 -12.85
CA ARG A 21 1.54 -15.44 -13.61
C ARG A 21 1.42 -15.91 -15.07
N VAL A 22 0.18 -16.04 -15.54
CA VAL A 22 -0.12 -16.52 -16.88
C VAL A 22 -0.65 -15.39 -17.76
N PHE A 23 -0.06 -15.25 -18.93
CA PHE A 23 -0.54 -14.39 -20.01
C PHE A 23 -1.30 -15.27 -21.01
N LEU A 24 -2.62 -15.18 -20.98
CA LEU A 24 -3.49 -15.96 -21.87
C LEU A 24 -3.42 -15.40 -23.29
N LYS A 25 -3.52 -16.29 -24.27
CA LYS A 25 -3.58 -15.93 -25.67
C LYS A 25 -4.95 -15.40 -26.09
N THR A 26 -6.00 -15.83 -25.42
CA THR A 26 -7.40 -15.45 -25.65
C THR A 26 -7.97 -14.85 -24.38
N GLU A 27 -8.76 -13.78 -24.49
CA GLU A 27 -9.51 -13.23 -23.36
C GLU A 27 -10.66 -14.20 -23.03
N GLU A 28 -10.46 -15.01 -22.01
CA GLU A 28 -11.47 -15.90 -21.48
C GLU A 28 -11.71 -15.55 -20.01
N GLU A 29 -12.94 -15.21 -19.68
CA GLU A 29 -13.34 -14.96 -18.30
C GLU A 29 -13.39 -16.27 -17.53
N LEU A 30 -12.64 -16.34 -16.45
CA LEU A 30 -12.59 -17.48 -15.55
C LEU A 30 -13.10 -17.05 -14.17
N PRO A 31 -14.10 -17.78 -13.61
CA PRO A 31 -14.53 -17.56 -12.25
C PRO A 31 -13.35 -17.72 -11.27
N ALA A 32 -13.32 -16.90 -10.23
CA ALA A 32 -12.24 -16.93 -9.24
C ALA A 32 -12.20 -18.27 -8.48
N GLY A 33 -10.98 -18.83 -8.30
CA GLY A 33 -10.80 -20.12 -7.64
C GLY A 33 -11.09 -21.35 -8.51
N THR A 34 -11.31 -21.16 -9.82
CA THR A 34 -11.47 -22.28 -10.76
C THR A 34 -10.13 -23.01 -10.95
N ALA A 35 -10.13 -24.33 -10.80
CA ALA A 35 -8.98 -25.15 -11.17
C ALA A 35 -8.89 -25.27 -12.70
N VAL A 36 -7.74 -24.93 -13.26
CA VAL A 36 -7.50 -24.89 -14.71
C VAL A 36 -6.26 -25.69 -15.08
N CYS A 37 -6.30 -26.33 -16.25
CA CYS A 37 -5.12 -26.91 -16.89
C CYS A 37 -4.76 -26.03 -18.08
N ILE A 38 -3.56 -25.43 -18.04
CA ILE A 38 -3.10 -24.50 -19.07
C ILE A 38 -1.82 -25.02 -19.69
N SER A 39 -1.70 -24.92 -21.00
CA SER A 39 -0.46 -25.18 -21.73
C SER A 39 0.12 -23.87 -22.25
N GLY A 40 1.41 -23.68 -22.11
CA GLY A 40 2.08 -22.47 -22.57
C GLY A 40 3.60 -22.57 -22.38
N LYS A 41 4.32 -21.53 -22.76
CA LYS A 41 5.77 -21.45 -22.57
C LYS A 41 6.06 -20.90 -21.18
N LEU A 42 6.73 -21.69 -20.34
CA LEU A 42 7.16 -21.27 -19.01
C LEU A 42 8.53 -20.60 -19.12
N GLU A 43 8.64 -19.39 -18.58
CA GLU A 43 9.88 -18.62 -18.54
C GLU A 43 10.15 -18.16 -17.11
N GLN A 44 11.40 -18.21 -16.69
CA GLN A 44 11.80 -17.66 -15.39
C GLN A 44 11.73 -16.13 -15.42
N VAL A 45 11.32 -15.52 -14.30
CA VAL A 45 11.33 -14.07 -14.18
C VAL A 45 12.78 -13.57 -14.21
N GLU A 46 13.09 -12.72 -15.17
CA GLU A 46 14.45 -12.22 -15.38
C GLU A 46 14.85 -11.19 -14.31
N ALA A 47 16.12 -11.21 -13.93
CA ALA A 47 16.74 -10.16 -13.13
C ALA A 47 16.98 -8.90 -13.99
N PRO A 48 17.16 -7.71 -13.38
CA PRO A 48 17.47 -6.50 -14.12
C PRO A 48 18.80 -6.67 -14.89
N ARG A 49 18.82 -6.12 -16.10
CA ARG A 49 20.00 -6.19 -16.98
C ARG A 49 20.89 -4.96 -16.83
N ASN A 50 20.31 -3.84 -16.41
CA ASN A 50 21.02 -2.58 -16.27
C ASN A 50 20.96 -2.07 -14.81
N PRO A 51 22.00 -1.34 -14.34
CA PRO A 51 21.94 -0.66 -13.06
C PRO A 51 20.77 0.33 -13.02
N GLY A 52 19.98 0.29 -11.94
CA GLY A 52 18.80 1.16 -11.76
C GLY A 52 17.52 0.68 -12.46
N GLU A 53 17.57 -0.42 -13.20
CA GLU A 53 16.38 -1.05 -13.77
C GLU A 53 15.55 -1.70 -12.66
N PHE A 54 14.22 -1.69 -12.82
CA PHE A 54 13.30 -2.32 -11.86
C PHE A 54 13.54 -3.84 -11.76
N ASP A 55 13.85 -4.31 -10.57
CA ASP A 55 14.07 -5.74 -10.32
C ASP A 55 12.73 -6.50 -10.25
N SER A 56 12.29 -6.98 -11.43
CA SER A 56 11.08 -7.80 -11.56
C SER A 56 11.21 -9.12 -10.80
N ARG A 57 12.40 -9.72 -10.74
CA ARG A 57 12.62 -11.00 -10.06
C ARG A 57 12.37 -10.87 -8.57
N GLN A 58 12.94 -9.85 -7.91
CA GLN A 58 12.71 -9.59 -6.49
C GLN A 58 11.26 -9.20 -6.20
N TYR A 59 10.66 -8.35 -7.04
CA TYR A 59 9.28 -7.93 -6.89
C TYR A 59 8.29 -9.09 -6.91
N TYR A 60 8.45 -10.02 -7.87
CA TYR A 60 7.58 -11.18 -8.00
C TYR A 60 7.92 -12.30 -7.00
N ALA A 61 9.18 -12.42 -6.57
CA ALA A 61 9.57 -13.35 -5.51
C ALA A 61 8.83 -13.06 -4.18
N CYS A 62 8.59 -11.78 -3.86
CA CYS A 62 7.77 -11.39 -2.71
C CYS A 62 6.31 -11.89 -2.80
N GLN A 63 5.83 -12.24 -3.98
CA GLN A 63 4.50 -12.80 -4.24
C GLN A 63 4.53 -14.31 -4.48
N HIS A 64 5.68 -14.95 -4.22
CA HIS A 64 5.93 -16.37 -4.52
C HIS A 64 5.74 -16.71 -5.99
N ILE A 65 6.06 -15.76 -6.92
CA ILE A 65 5.97 -15.93 -8.36
C ILE A 65 7.40 -15.93 -8.93
N TYR A 66 7.86 -17.08 -9.35
CA TYR A 66 9.21 -17.25 -9.93
C TYR A 66 9.17 -17.46 -11.44
N TYR A 67 7.98 -17.77 -11.99
CA TYR A 67 7.78 -18.08 -13.40
C TYR A 67 6.62 -17.31 -14.00
N PHE A 68 6.80 -16.92 -15.25
CA PHE A 68 5.74 -16.42 -16.12
C PHE A 68 5.39 -17.49 -17.15
N MET A 69 4.12 -17.68 -17.44
CA MET A 69 3.69 -18.48 -18.55
C MET A 69 3.17 -17.58 -19.66
N LYS A 70 3.85 -17.57 -20.79
CA LYS A 70 3.46 -16.83 -22.00
C LYS A 70 2.64 -17.69 -22.92
N ASN A 71 1.73 -17.08 -23.70
CA ASN A 71 0.87 -17.71 -24.67
C ASN A 71 0.06 -18.88 -24.06
N GLY A 72 -0.46 -18.68 -22.85
CA GLY A 72 -1.26 -19.68 -22.15
C GLY A 72 -2.55 -20.02 -22.88
N ILE A 73 -2.79 -21.33 -23.13
CA ILE A 73 -4.02 -21.85 -23.74
C ILE A 73 -4.69 -22.74 -22.70
N ILE A 74 -5.95 -22.45 -22.37
CA ILE A 74 -6.72 -23.23 -21.41
C ILE A 74 -7.14 -24.54 -22.11
N LYS A 75 -6.67 -25.67 -21.60
CA LYS A 75 -7.02 -27.01 -22.11
C LYS A 75 -8.22 -27.61 -21.41
N ARG A 76 -8.32 -27.41 -20.11
CA ARG A 76 -9.44 -27.88 -19.28
C ARG A 76 -9.71 -26.88 -18.18
N LYS A 77 -10.98 -26.70 -17.82
CA LYS A 77 -11.43 -25.93 -16.67
C LYS A 77 -12.41 -26.76 -15.83
N SER A 78 -12.29 -26.66 -14.52
CA SER A 78 -13.26 -27.24 -13.59
C SER A 78 -14.57 -26.43 -13.61
N ARG A 79 -15.67 -27.08 -13.29
CA ARG A 79 -16.94 -26.38 -13.02
C ARG A 79 -17.00 -25.83 -11.60
N ALA A 80 -16.18 -26.36 -10.70
CA ALA A 80 -16.09 -25.88 -9.32
C ALA A 80 -15.25 -24.59 -9.26
N TYR A 81 -15.76 -23.59 -8.57
CA TYR A 81 -15.09 -22.32 -8.30
C TYR A 81 -15.34 -21.89 -6.85
N SER A 82 -14.56 -20.96 -6.34
CA SER A 82 -14.75 -20.43 -5.00
C SER A 82 -15.80 -19.31 -5.02
N GLY A 83 -17.01 -19.61 -4.56
CA GLY A 83 -18.09 -18.61 -4.50
C GLY A 83 -17.73 -17.37 -3.68
N TYR A 84 -16.93 -17.54 -2.62
CA TYR A 84 -16.45 -16.42 -1.82
C TYR A 84 -15.46 -15.52 -2.59
N GLN A 85 -14.48 -16.11 -3.29
CA GLN A 85 -13.52 -15.32 -4.08
C GLN A 85 -14.21 -14.65 -5.27
N GLN A 86 -15.18 -15.33 -5.87
CA GLN A 86 -15.99 -14.76 -6.94
C GLN A 86 -16.82 -13.57 -6.46
N PHE A 87 -17.47 -13.71 -5.30
CA PHE A 87 -18.19 -12.59 -4.68
C PHE A 87 -17.30 -11.36 -4.42
N LEU A 88 -16.06 -11.59 -3.92
CA LEU A 88 -15.12 -10.47 -3.71
C LEU A 88 -14.71 -9.81 -5.03
N LEU A 89 -14.50 -10.60 -6.08
CA LEU A 89 -14.18 -10.08 -7.41
C LEU A 89 -15.35 -9.24 -7.95
N GLU A 90 -16.56 -9.78 -7.93
CA GLU A 90 -17.77 -9.08 -8.38
C GLU A 90 -18.03 -7.80 -7.57
N LEU A 91 -17.78 -7.82 -6.25
CA LEU A 91 -17.88 -6.63 -5.41
C LEU A 91 -16.87 -5.56 -5.84
N LYS A 92 -15.63 -5.98 -6.11
CA LYS A 92 -14.57 -5.09 -6.62
C LYS A 92 -14.98 -4.46 -7.96
N ASP A 93 -15.50 -5.26 -8.88
CA ASP A 93 -15.93 -4.78 -10.21
C ASP A 93 -17.14 -3.85 -10.14
N ARG A 94 -18.09 -4.12 -9.23
CA ARG A 94 -19.20 -3.21 -8.96
C ARG A 94 -18.73 -1.88 -8.41
N ILE A 95 -17.82 -1.89 -7.43
CA ILE A 95 -17.24 -0.65 -6.87
C ILE A 95 -16.48 0.13 -7.95
N HIS A 96 -15.69 -0.55 -8.78
CA HIS A 96 -15.00 0.04 -9.93
C HIS A 96 -15.99 0.75 -10.87
N THR A 97 -17.05 0.06 -11.28
CA THR A 97 -18.09 0.63 -12.16
C THR A 97 -18.77 1.84 -11.54
N VAL A 98 -19.10 1.75 -10.25
CA VAL A 98 -19.73 2.86 -9.51
C VAL A 98 -18.80 4.07 -9.41
N LEU A 99 -17.53 3.87 -9.09
CA LEU A 99 -16.55 4.96 -9.02
C LEU A 99 -16.37 5.62 -10.38
N LYS A 100 -16.29 4.83 -11.46
CA LYS A 100 -16.16 5.32 -12.85
C LYS A 100 -17.36 6.20 -13.26
N LEU A 101 -18.58 5.78 -12.94
CA LEU A 101 -19.80 6.52 -13.25
C LEU A 101 -20.01 7.76 -12.36
N SER A 102 -19.55 7.71 -11.10
CA SER A 102 -19.82 8.75 -10.10
C SER A 102 -18.68 9.77 -9.99
N ALA A 103 -17.42 9.35 -9.99
CA ALA A 103 -16.26 10.23 -9.84
C ALA A 103 -15.65 10.67 -11.19
N GLY A 104 -15.99 10.00 -12.30
CA GLY A 104 -15.53 10.38 -13.64
C GLY A 104 -14.00 10.39 -13.76
N ARG A 105 -13.40 11.53 -14.14
CA ARG A 105 -11.93 11.68 -14.32
C ARG A 105 -11.12 11.29 -13.08
N ASP A 106 -11.67 11.49 -11.89
CA ASP A 106 -10.95 11.25 -10.63
C ASP A 106 -11.10 9.79 -10.14
N ALA A 107 -11.92 8.97 -10.84
CA ALA A 107 -12.16 7.57 -10.48
C ALA A 107 -10.88 6.73 -10.33
N PRO A 108 -9.88 6.79 -11.23
CA PRO A 108 -8.65 6.01 -11.09
C PRO A 108 -7.86 6.33 -9.83
N VAL A 109 -7.94 7.56 -9.32
CA VAL A 109 -7.28 7.94 -8.07
C VAL A 109 -8.02 7.34 -6.87
N PHE A 110 -9.35 7.40 -6.85
CA PHE A 110 -10.15 6.75 -5.81
C PHE A 110 -9.93 5.23 -5.82
N GLU A 111 -9.85 4.60 -6.99
CA GLU A 111 -9.58 3.17 -7.14
C GLU A 111 -8.19 2.79 -6.62
N ALA A 112 -7.17 3.57 -6.95
CA ALA A 112 -5.82 3.37 -6.43
C ALA A 112 -5.79 3.46 -4.89
N MET A 113 -6.52 4.43 -4.31
CA MET A 113 -6.57 4.67 -2.87
C MET A 113 -7.45 3.65 -2.11
N LEU A 114 -8.57 3.19 -2.68
CA LEU A 114 -9.54 2.32 -2.01
C LEU A 114 -9.35 0.85 -2.36
N LEU A 115 -9.05 0.52 -3.62
CA LEU A 115 -8.96 -0.86 -4.10
C LEU A 115 -7.52 -1.30 -4.37
N GLY A 116 -6.55 -0.38 -4.34
CA GLY A 116 -5.15 -0.64 -4.71
C GLY A 116 -4.94 -0.83 -6.21
N GLU A 117 -5.96 -0.57 -7.04
CA GLU A 117 -5.90 -0.74 -8.49
C GLU A 117 -5.29 0.51 -9.13
N LYS A 118 -4.25 0.30 -9.94
CA LYS A 118 -3.47 1.39 -10.56
C LYS A 118 -3.42 1.29 -12.08
N SER A 119 -4.13 0.33 -12.66
CA SER A 119 -4.08 0.03 -14.09
C SER A 119 -4.60 1.17 -14.97
N GLU A 120 -5.64 1.87 -14.52
CA GLU A 120 -6.23 3.02 -15.23
C GLU A 120 -5.64 4.37 -14.80
N LEU A 121 -4.63 4.38 -13.91
CA LEU A 121 -4.02 5.63 -13.44
C LEU A 121 -3.14 6.25 -14.54
N ASP A 122 -3.39 7.52 -14.85
CA ASP A 122 -2.60 8.29 -15.79
C ASP A 122 -1.12 8.35 -15.35
N GLN A 123 -0.22 8.01 -16.27
CA GLN A 123 1.23 7.99 -16.00
C GLN A 123 1.77 9.40 -15.69
N ASP A 124 1.27 10.43 -16.36
CA ASP A 124 1.66 11.82 -16.11
C ASP A 124 1.23 12.27 -14.71
N LEU A 125 0.02 11.87 -14.28
CA LEU A 125 -0.45 12.15 -12.93
C LEU A 125 0.43 11.44 -11.90
N LYS A 126 0.72 10.17 -12.12
CA LYS A 126 1.61 9.38 -11.23
C LYS A 126 2.99 10.03 -11.11
N LEU A 127 3.58 10.46 -12.23
CA LEU A 127 4.88 11.13 -12.25
C LEU A 127 4.85 12.44 -11.47
N ARG A 128 3.83 13.28 -11.66
CA ARG A 128 3.65 14.54 -10.89
C ARG A 128 3.56 14.29 -9.39
N TYR A 129 2.79 13.25 -8.97
CA TYR A 129 2.70 12.88 -7.56
C TYR A 129 4.04 12.35 -7.02
N GLN A 130 4.83 11.63 -7.85
CA GLN A 130 6.16 11.15 -7.49
C GLN A 130 7.12 12.30 -7.29
N MET A 131 7.24 13.24 -8.23
CA MET A 131 8.08 14.43 -8.12
C MET A 131 7.71 15.30 -6.93
N ALA A 132 6.42 15.41 -6.61
CA ALA A 132 5.92 16.10 -5.44
C ALA A 132 6.10 15.33 -4.12
N GLY A 133 6.62 14.09 -4.14
CA GLY A 133 6.77 13.23 -2.95
C GLY A 133 5.45 12.70 -2.39
N MET A 134 4.39 12.73 -3.19
CA MET A 134 3.02 12.37 -2.77
C MET A 134 2.56 11.01 -3.33
N VAL A 135 3.40 10.28 -4.07
CA VAL A 135 3.03 9.00 -4.70
C VAL A 135 2.52 7.95 -3.69
N HIS A 136 2.93 8.05 -2.43
CA HIS A 136 2.50 7.14 -1.36
C HIS A 136 0.99 7.22 -1.06
N ILE A 137 0.31 8.31 -1.44
CA ILE A 137 -1.14 8.46 -1.30
C ILE A 137 -1.89 7.54 -2.26
N LEU A 138 -1.30 7.30 -3.44
CA LEU A 138 -1.85 6.40 -4.47
C LEU A 138 -1.65 4.91 -4.13
N ALA A 139 -1.08 4.62 -2.97
CA ALA A 139 -0.92 3.27 -2.47
C ALA A 139 -1.70 3.11 -1.17
N ILE A 140 -2.29 1.94 -0.96
CA ILE A 140 -2.93 1.66 0.32
C ILE A 140 -1.85 1.61 1.40
N SER A 141 -1.95 2.53 2.33
CA SER A 141 -0.97 2.73 3.40
C SER A 141 -1.56 2.41 4.78
N GLY A 142 -0.68 2.39 5.78
CA GLY A 142 -1.11 2.24 7.17
C GLY A 142 -2.09 3.32 7.64
N LEU A 143 -1.98 4.51 7.07
CA LEU A 143 -2.92 5.61 7.35
C LEU A 143 -4.33 5.29 6.83
N HIS A 144 -4.46 4.70 5.63
CA HIS A 144 -5.73 4.25 5.07
C HIS A 144 -6.40 3.22 5.97
N ILE A 145 -5.67 2.17 6.36
CA ILE A 145 -6.18 1.13 7.27
C ILE A 145 -6.56 1.72 8.64
N SER A 146 -5.76 2.63 9.17
CA SER A 146 -6.05 3.28 10.43
C SER A 146 -7.32 4.14 10.37
N ILE A 147 -7.48 4.95 9.33
CA ILE A 147 -8.67 5.81 9.17
C ILE A 147 -9.92 4.95 8.98
N LEU A 148 -9.89 3.98 8.07
CA LEU A 148 -11.04 3.12 7.78
C LEU A 148 -11.35 2.20 8.96
N GLY A 149 -10.35 1.52 9.52
CA GLY A 149 -10.54 0.54 10.59
C GLY A 149 -10.92 1.18 11.92
N MET A 150 -10.21 2.22 12.35
CA MET A 150 -10.55 2.92 13.60
C MET A 150 -11.81 3.77 13.46
N GLY A 151 -12.08 4.30 12.25
CA GLY A 151 -13.33 4.96 11.93
C GLY A 151 -14.52 3.99 12.09
N LEU A 152 -14.43 2.80 11.51
CA LEU A 152 -15.42 1.74 11.65
C LEU A 152 -15.58 1.31 13.12
N PHE A 153 -14.48 1.03 13.82
CA PHE A 153 -14.52 0.69 15.26
C PHE A 153 -15.24 1.75 16.08
N SER A 154 -14.93 3.03 15.85
CA SER A 154 -15.54 4.14 16.56
C SER A 154 -17.03 4.30 16.22
N LEU A 155 -17.41 4.08 14.96
CA LEU A 155 -18.81 4.10 14.52
C LEU A 155 -19.61 2.99 15.19
N LEU A 156 -19.09 1.75 15.20
CA LEU A 156 -19.74 0.60 15.84
C LEU A 156 -19.94 0.82 17.34
N LYS A 157 -18.96 1.45 18.00
CA LYS A 157 -19.12 1.85 19.41
C LYS A 157 -20.22 2.89 19.62
N ARG A 158 -20.34 3.88 18.71
CA ARG A 158 -21.40 4.91 18.80
C ARG A 158 -22.82 4.35 18.65
N ILE A 159 -22.97 3.28 17.86
CA ILE A 159 -24.26 2.59 17.68
C ILE A 159 -24.55 1.56 18.79
N GLY A 160 -23.72 1.50 19.83
CA GLY A 160 -23.96 0.72 21.04
C GLY A 160 -23.26 -0.64 21.12
N LEU A 161 -22.41 -1.01 20.16
CA LEU A 161 -21.60 -2.22 20.32
C LEU A 161 -20.52 -2.04 21.38
N GLY A 162 -20.37 -3.04 22.27
CA GLY A 162 -19.28 -3.07 23.24
C GLY A 162 -17.91 -3.17 22.56
N ASN A 163 -16.82 -2.94 23.31
CA ASN A 163 -15.46 -2.96 22.78
C ASN A 163 -15.11 -4.27 22.04
N ALA A 164 -15.54 -5.41 22.59
CA ALA A 164 -15.28 -6.73 21.99
C ALA A 164 -16.05 -6.90 20.66
N GLY A 165 -17.34 -6.56 20.62
CA GLY A 165 -18.16 -6.66 19.41
C GLY A 165 -17.69 -5.72 18.30
N ALA A 166 -17.48 -4.44 18.64
CA ALA A 166 -16.94 -3.46 17.70
C ALA A 166 -15.53 -3.87 17.20
N GLY A 167 -14.70 -4.41 18.10
CA GLY A 167 -13.38 -4.94 17.75
C GLY A 167 -13.46 -6.09 16.77
N LEU A 168 -14.26 -7.11 17.08
CA LEU A 168 -14.40 -8.30 16.22
C LEU A 168 -14.87 -7.94 14.81
N VAL A 169 -15.93 -7.15 14.70
CA VAL A 169 -16.46 -6.73 13.39
C VAL A 169 -15.43 -5.92 12.62
N SER A 170 -14.77 -4.94 13.25
CA SER A 170 -13.74 -4.13 12.59
C SER A 170 -12.55 -4.96 12.14
N LEU A 171 -12.12 -5.96 12.93
CA LEU A 171 -11.06 -6.90 12.57
C LEU A 171 -11.46 -7.74 11.35
N CYS A 172 -12.65 -8.32 11.36
CA CYS A 172 -13.13 -9.11 10.22
C CYS A 172 -13.15 -8.28 8.93
N VAL A 173 -13.68 -7.06 8.98
CA VAL A 173 -13.74 -6.17 7.81
C VAL A 173 -12.34 -5.78 7.33
N MET A 174 -11.42 -5.42 8.24
CA MET A 174 -10.07 -5.01 7.85
C MET A 174 -9.22 -6.17 7.35
N LEU A 175 -9.39 -7.38 7.88
CA LEU A 175 -8.76 -8.59 7.35
C LEU A 175 -9.23 -8.86 5.91
N GLN A 176 -10.54 -8.78 5.66
CA GLN A 176 -11.08 -8.93 4.30
C GLN A 176 -10.56 -7.84 3.35
N TYR A 177 -10.51 -6.61 3.82
CA TYR A 177 -9.97 -5.50 3.05
C TYR A 177 -8.48 -5.70 2.72
N GLY A 178 -7.67 -6.16 3.66
CA GLY A 178 -6.27 -6.50 3.44
C GLY A 178 -6.07 -7.62 2.41
N MET A 179 -6.93 -8.66 2.47
CA MET A 179 -6.91 -9.76 1.48
C MET A 179 -7.34 -9.29 0.09
N LEU A 180 -8.32 -8.39 0.00
CA LEU A 180 -8.80 -7.83 -1.26
C LEU A 180 -7.72 -7.02 -1.98
N THR A 181 -6.92 -6.27 -1.22
CA THR A 181 -5.90 -5.38 -1.77
C THR A 181 -4.56 -6.06 -2.05
N GLY A 182 -4.22 -7.10 -1.29
CA GLY A 182 -3.03 -7.95 -1.50
C GLY A 182 -1.67 -7.27 -1.44
N SER A 183 -1.59 -6.01 -0.94
CA SER A 183 -0.32 -5.30 -0.86
C SER A 183 0.41 -5.54 0.46
N VAL A 184 1.74 -5.64 0.42
CA VAL A 184 2.60 -5.84 1.62
C VAL A 184 2.37 -4.73 2.65
N SER A 185 2.25 -3.48 2.19
CA SER A 185 1.99 -2.33 3.07
C SER A 185 0.62 -2.43 3.75
N ALA A 186 -0.42 -2.90 3.04
CA ALA A 186 -1.73 -3.13 3.62
C ALA A 186 -1.70 -4.28 4.64
N MET A 187 -1.03 -5.40 4.33
CA MET A 187 -0.91 -6.53 5.25
C MET A 187 -0.22 -6.13 6.56
N ARG A 188 0.90 -5.39 6.50
CA ARG A 188 1.54 -4.83 7.70
C ARG A 188 0.56 -3.97 8.51
N ALA A 189 -0.13 -3.08 7.84
CA ALA A 189 -1.06 -2.17 8.51
C ALA A 189 -2.23 -2.91 9.16
N VAL A 190 -2.74 -3.96 8.52
CA VAL A 190 -3.77 -4.85 9.09
C VAL A 190 -3.22 -5.58 10.31
N CYS A 191 -1.99 -6.14 10.26
CA CYS A 191 -1.36 -6.77 11.42
C CYS A 191 -1.25 -5.78 12.60
N MET A 192 -0.76 -4.57 12.36
CA MET A 192 -0.68 -3.54 13.41
C MET A 192 -2.06 -3.11 13.91
N PHE A 193 -3.07 -3.06 13.04
CA PHE A 193 -4.45 -2.78 13.41
C PHE A 193 -5.03 -3.89 14.31
N VAL A 194 -4.80 -5.16 13.97
CA VAL A 194 -5.19 -6.31 14.80
C VAL A 194 -4.60 -6.19 16.20
N LEU A 195 -3.30 -5.88 16.31
CA LEU A 195 -2.62 -5.71 17.58
C LEU A 195 -3.17 -4.51 18.39
N ASN A 196 -3.49 -3.41 17.72
CA ASN A 196 -4.06 -2.22 18.36
C ASN A 196 -5.47 -2.51 18.92
N VAL A 197 -6.35 -3.09 18.11
CA VAL A 197 -7.71 -3.44 18.55
C VAL A 197 -7.66 -4.54 19.61
N GLY A 198 -6.80 -5.55 19.46
CA GLY A 198 -6.58 -6.59 20.45
C GLY A 198 -6.15 -6.01 21.80
N ALA A 199 -5.18 -5.10 21.82
CA ALA A 199 -4.75 -4.41 23.04
C ALA A 199 -5.92 -3.66 23.70
N ARG A 200 -6.72 -2.94 22.92
CA ARG A 200 -7.91 -2.22 23.45
C ARG A 200 -8.96 -3.14 24.04
N VAL A 201 -9.23 -4.27 23.39
CA VAL A 201 -10.22 -5.26 23.87
C VAL A 201 -9.74 -5.93 25.16
N LEU A 202 -8.42 -6.21 25.25
CA LEU A 202 -7.79 -6.83 26.41
C LEU A 202 -7.44 -5.83 27.53
N GLY A 203 -7.75 -4.53 27.36
CA GLY A 203 -7.39 -3.49 28.33
C GLY A 203 -5.88 -3.28 28.50
N ARG A 204 -5.09 -3.60 27.47
CA ARG A 204 -3.63 -3.44 27.46
C ARG A 204 -3.20 -2.17 26.71
N THR A 205 -2.03 -1.66 27.05
CA THR A 205 -1.40 -0.55 26.32
C THR A 205 -0.86 -1.06 24.98
N TYR A 206 -1.12 -0.27 23.92
CA TYR A 206 -0.56 -0.53 22.59
C TYR A 206 0.79 0.18 22.47
N ASP A 207 1.84 -0.60 22.21
CA ASP A 207 3.16 -0.05 21.87
C ASP A 207 3.43 -0.18 20.38
N LEU A 208 3.79 0.95 19.76
CA LEU A 208 3.97 1.05 18.32
C LEU A 208 5.16 0.22 17.82
N MET A 209 6.29 0.23 18.57
CA MET A 209 7.51 -0.47 18.15
C MET A 209 7.35 -1.98 18.32
N THR A 210 6.74 -2.44 19.40
CA THR A 210 6.41 -3.85 19.62
C THR A 210 5.47 -4.37 18.52
N ALA A 211 4.43 -3.61 18.17
CA ALA A 211 3.51 -3.98 17.12
C ALA A 211 4.19 -4.02 15.74
N LEU A 212 5.10 -3.09 15.47
CA LEU A 212 5.91 -3.08 14.25
C LEU A 212 6.79 -4.32 14.16
N SER A 213 7.51 -4.66 15.24
CA SER A 213 8.40 -5.83 15.30
C SER A 213 7.65 -7.13 15.10
N LEU A 214 6.50 -7.30 15.76
CA LEU A 214 5.64 -8.47 15.55
C LEU A 214 5.13 -8.56 14.11
N SER A 215 4.71 -7.44 13.53
CA SER A 215 4.28 -7.40 12.12
C SER A 215 5.42 -7.76 11.18
N ALA A 216 6.66 -7.33 11.47
CA ALA A 216 7.85 -7.71 10.70
C ALA A 216 8.08 -9.23 10.74
N ILE A 217 8.04 -9.81 11.94
CA ILE A 217 8.22 -11.26 12.12
C ILE A 217 7.18 -12.03 11.30
N PHE A 218 5.89 -11.69 11.43
CA PHE A 218 4.84 -12.35 10.66
C PHE A 218 5.05 -12.30 9.16
N LEU A 219 5.38 -11.12 8.61
CA LEU A 219 5.59 -10.97 7.18
C LEU A 219 6.86 -11.69 6.70
N LEU A 220 7.95 -11.65 7.46
CA LEU A 220 9.20 -12.32 7.10
C LEU A 220 9.14 -13.84 7.24
N LEU A 221 8.30 -14.36 8.11
CA LEU A 221 8.00 -15.80 8.15
C LEU A 221 7.21 -16.26 6.92
N ASP A 222 6.33 -15.41 6.37
CA ASP A 222 5.63 -15.69 5.12
C ASP A 222 6.60 -15.64 3.93
N SER A 223 7.34 -14.53 3.78
CA SER A 223 8.32 -14.40 2.71
C SER A 223 9.54 -13.57 3.14
N PRO A 224 10.72 -14.19 3.33
CA PRO A 224 11.97 -13.45 3.60
C PRO A 224 12.36 -12.46 2.50
N ALA A 225 11.86 -12.66 1.26
CA ALA A 225 12.09 -11.77 0.13
C ALA A 225 11.56 -10.34 0.34
N TYR A 226 10.65 -10.14 1.31
CA TYR A 226 10.17 -8.80 1.65
C TYR A 226 11.29 -7.84 2.11
N LEU A 227 12.39 -8.35 2.66
CA LEU A 227 13.55 -7.53 3.02
C LEU A 227 14.16 -6.76 1.82
N TYR A 228 13.94 -7.24 0.61
CA TYR A 228 14.40 -6.60 -0.62
C TYR A 228 13.31 -5.78 -1.32
N SER A 229 12.12 -5.65 -0.71
CA SER A 229 11.00 -4.90 -1.27
C SER A 229 11.03 -3.44 -0.81
N SER A 230 11.02 -2.50 -1.76
CA SER A 230 10.86 -1.07 -1.45
C SER A 230 9.61 -0.78 -0.63
N SER A 231 8.51 -1.49 -0.92
CA SER A 231 7.24 -1.33 -0.19
C SER A 231 7.35 -1.72 1.28
N PHE A 232 8.11 -2.80 1.59
CA PHE A 232 8.38 -3.20 2.96
C PHE A 232 9.28 -2.18 3.66
N LEU A 233 10.45 -1.92 3.09
CA LEU A 233 11.47 -1.06 3.70
C LEU A 233 10.97 0.37 3.95
N LEU A 234 10.30 0.99 2.97
CA LEU A 234 9.74 2.33 3.13
C LEU A 234 8.62 2.37 4.15
N SER A 235 7.77 1.35 4.16
CA SER A 235 6.63 1.29 5.08
C SER A 235 7.07 1.08 6.53
N PHE A 236 8.05 0.22 6.78
CA PHE A 236 8.63 -0.02 8.10
C PHE A 236 9.51 1.16 8.52
N GLY A 237 10.35 1.68 7.62
CA GLY A 237 11.17 2.86 7.85
C GLY A 237 10.35 4.09 8.24
N ALA A 238 9.19 4.30 7.61
CA ALA A 238 8.30 5.39 7.99
C ALA A 238 7.78 5.28 9.43
N VAL A 239 7.42 4.06 9.88
CA VAL A 239 6.95 3.85 11.26
C VAL A 239 8.11 3.98 12.26
N VAL A 240 9.32 3.51 11.92
CA VAL A 240 10.53 3.76 12.72
C VAL A 240 10.80 5.27 12.81
N GLY A 241 10.70 5.99 11.70
CA GLY A 241 10.82 7.46 11.68
C GLY A 241 9.83 8.14 12.63
N LEU A 242 8.59 7.72 12.64
CA LEU A 242 7.55 8.27 13.51
C LEU A 242 7.72 7.86 14.98
N GLY A 243 8.07 6.61 15.24
CA GLY A 243 8.09 6.05 16.59
C GLY A 243 9.41 6.18 17.32
N ALA A 244 10.54 6.11 16.61
CA ALA A 244 11.86 6.20 17.20
C ALA A 244 12.53 7.56 16.97
N VAL A 245 12.47 8.11 15.75
CA VAL A 245 13.20 9.36 15.41
C VAL A 245 12.42 10.60 15.82
N SER A 246 11.13 10.66 15.50
CA SER A 246 10.31 11.88 15.68
C SER A 246 10.21 12.35 17.14
N PRO A 247 10.01 11.48 18.16
CA PRO A 247 9.94 11.94 19.55
C PRO A 247 11.21 12.63 20.01
N HIS A 248 12.38 12.12 19.58
CA HIS A 248 13.69 12.68 19.93
C HIS A 248 13.92 14.04 19.26
N LEU A 249 13.63 14.14 17.95
CA LEU A 249 13.76 15.41 17.23
C LEU A 249 12.79 16.47 17.75
N ILE A 250 11.57 16.12 18.13
CA ILE A 250 10.62 17.04 18.77
C ILE A 250 11.18 17.56 20.10
N ARG A 251 11.80 16.67 20.89
CA ARG A 251 12.41 17.05 22.18
C ARG A 251 13.59 18.02 21.99
N ILE A 252 14.51 17.70 21.07
CA ILE A 252 15.70 18.53 20.78
C ILE A 252 15.30 19.90 20.23
N THR A 253 14.39 19.92 19.25
CA THR A 253 14.00 21.17 18.58
C THR A 253 13.03 22.01 19.40
N GLY A 254 12.45 21.44 20.46
CA GLY A 254 11.43 22.10 21.27
C GLY A 254 10.18 22.47 20.48
N ALA A 255 9.89 21.75 19.38
CA ALA A 255 8.78 22.05 18.48
C ALA A 255 7.43 22.08 19.20
N LYS A 256 6.81 23.26 19.20
CA LYS A 256 5.52 23.51 19.86
C LYS A 256 4.39 23.57 18.81
N GLY A 257 3.18 23.22 19.25
CA GLY A 257 2.00 23.24 18.39
C GLY A 257 1.91 22.06 17.42
N LYS A 258 0.73 21.87 16.81
CA LYS A 258 0.44 20.75 15.92
C LYS A 258 1.26 20.81 14.63
N ALA A 259 1.38 21.98 14.02
CA ALA A 259 2.11 22.16 12.76
C ALA A 259 3.61 21.89 12.91
N GLY A 260 4.26 22.41 13.98
CA GLY A 260 5.67 22.18 14.25
C GLY A 260 5.97 20.70 14.47
N LYS A 261 5.15 20.01 15.28
CA LYS A 261 5.28 18.54 15.49
C LYS A 261 5.06 17.76 14.20
N ALA A 262 4.08 18.13 13.38
CA ALA A 262 3.85 17.46 12.10
C ALA A 262 5.01 17.64 11.11
N LEU A 263 5.62 18.85 11.06
CA LEU A 263 6.79 19.09 10.24
C LEU A 263 7.99 18.24 10.68
N ILE A 264 8.29 18.22 12.00
CA ILE A 264 9.37 17.37 12.54
C ILE A 264 9.08 15.88 12.29
N SER A 265 7.84 15.44 12.43
CA SER A 265 7.47 14.05 12.13
C SER A 265 7.68 13.73 10.65
N SER A 266 7.32 14.62 9.73
CA SER A 266 7.56 14.43 8.29
C SER A 266 9.06 14.37 7.98
N LEU A 267 9.85 15.25 8.59
CA LEU A 267 11.31 15.24 8.46
C LEU A 267 11.93 13.95 9.03
N SER A 268 11.42 13.47 10.16
CA SER A 268 11.87 12.21 10.78
C SER A 268 11.61 11.00 9.90
N VAL A 269 10.44 10.94 9.25
CA VAL A 269 10.11 9.90 8.28
C VAL A 269 11.05 9.98 7.09
N GLN A 270 11.26 11.19 6.55
CA GLN A 270 12.17 11.40 5.42
C GLN A 270 13.60 10.97 5.77
N ALA A 271 14.10 11.35 6.95
CA ALA A 271 15.43 10.94 7.42
C ALA A 271 15.54 9.41 7.57
N ALA A 272 14.55 8.74 8.15
CA ALA A 272 14.57 7.30 8.31
C ALA A 272 14.48 6.54 6.98
N THR A 273 13.83 7.11 5.96
CA THR A 273 13.62 6.45 4.66
C THR A 273 14.59 6.90 3.57
N LEU A 274 15.42 7.91 3.82
CA LEU A 274 16.29 8.54 2.83
C LEU A 274 17.19 7.55 2.06
N PRO A 275 17.99 6.66 2.71
CA PRO A 275 18.83 5.73 1.97
C PRO A 275 18.02 4.76 1.12
N VAL A 276 16.87 4.30 1.63
CA VAL A 276 15.98 3.40 0.89
C VAL A 276 15.40 4.10 -0.34
N MET A 277 14.98 5.37 -0.21
CA MET A 277 14.50 6.17 -1.35
C MET A 277 15.57 6.30 -2.42
N LEU A 278 16.80 6.60 -2.05
CA LEU A 278 17.91 6.72 -3.00
C LEU A 278 18.24 5.39 -3.68
N VAL A 279 18.28 4.27 -2.93
CA VAL A 279 18.57 2.94 -3.50
C VAL A 279 17.52 2.51 -4.53
N PHE A 280 16.23 2.79 -4.29
CA PHE A 280 15.17 2.30 -5.17
C PHE A 280 14.72 3.30 -6.24
N PHE A 281 14.87 4.60 -6.00
CA PHE A 281 14.35 5.63 -6.90
C PHE A 281 15.44 6.59 -7.41
N GLY A 282 16.62 6.64 -6.77
CA GLY A 282 17.70 7.55 -7.12
C GLY A 282 17.41 9.03 -6.83
N GLU A 283 16.20 9.35 -6.37
CA GLU A 283 15.71 10.70 -6.16
C GLU A 283 14.90 10.84 -4.87
N VAL A 284 14.85 12.05 -4.34
CA VAL A 284 14.10 12.39 -3.13
C VAL A 284 13.39 13.73 -3.32
N SER A 285 12.09 13.76 -3.06
CA SER A 285 11.33 15.01 -3.08
C SER A 285 11.56 15.82 -1.80
N VAL A 286 12.19 16.95 -1.93
CA VAL A 286 12.41 17.87 -0.80
C VAL A 286 11.12 18.62 -0.45
N ILE A 287 10.37 19.03 -1.46
CA ILE A 287 9.10 19.75 -1.28
C ILE A 287 8.03 18.87 -0.63
N GLY A 288 8.14 17.53 -0.79
CA GLY A 288 7.21 16.56 -0.22
C GLY A 288 7.06 16.68 1.30
N ILE A 289 8.10 17.11 2.02
CA ILE A 289 8.04 17.35 3.46
C ILE A 289 6.97 18.40 3.81
N LEU A 290 6.96 19.52 3.06
CA LEU A 290 5.99 20.60 3.26
C LEU A 290 4.59 20.19 2.74
N LEU A 291 4.52 19.52 1.60
CA LEU A 291 3.25 19.08 1.04
C LEU A 291 2.54 18.07 1.93
N ASN A 292 3.28 17.19 2.58
CA ASN A 292 2.72 16.22 3.53
C ASN A 292 2.06 16.88 4.73
N LEU A 293 2.46 18.08 5.11
CA LEU A 293 1.81 18.84 6.18
C LEU A 293 0.35 19.20 5.83
N PHE A 294 0.07 19.42 4.54
CA PHE A 294 -1.27 19.69 4.04
C PHE A 294 -2.03 18.38 3.66
N VAL A 295 -1.35 17.47 3.01
CA VAL A 295 -1.96 16.27 2.41
C VAL A 295 -2.35 15.24 3.47
N LEU A 296 -1.49 14.93 4.44
CA LEU A 296 -1.76 13.91 5.44
C LEU A 296 -3.02 14.18 6.28
N PRO A 297 -3.31 15.44 6.73
CA PRO A 297 -4.57 15.72 7.43
C PRO A 297 -5.81 15.60 6.55
N THR A 298 -5.68 15.88 5.25
CA THR A 298 -6.84 15.97 4.33
C THR A 298 -7.12 14.67 3.57
N VAL A 299 -6.15 13.74 3.47
CA VAL A 299 -6.31 12.46 2.76
C VAL A 299 -7.45 11.62 3.33
N GLY A 300 -7.72 11.72 4.66
CA GLY A 300 -8.87 11.07 5.28
C GLY A 300 -10.20 11.52 4.69
N GLY A 301 -10.32 12.80 4.34
CA GLY A 301 -11.51 13.34 3.65
C GLY A 301 -11.68 12.73 2.26
N VAL A 302 -10.61 12.55 1.51
CA VAL A 302 -10.65 11.88 0.19
C VAL A 302 -11.12 10.44 0.34
N LEU A 303 -10.54 9.70 1.31
CA LEU A 303 -10.90 8.29 1.56
C LEU A 303 -12.36 8.13 1.98
N ILE A 304 -12.84 8.95 2.92
CA ILE A 304 -14.23 8.90 3.38
C ILE A 304 -15.17 9.28 2.23
N SER A 305 -14.85 10.31 1.46
CA SER A 305 -15.64 10.71 0.29
C SER A 305 -15.71 9.58 -0.75
N GLY A 306 -14.58 8.94 -1.07
CA GLY A 306 -14.54 7.81 -1.99
C GLY A 306 -15.28 6.58 -1.47
N LEU A 307 -15.20 6.28 -0.16
CA LEU A 307 -15.95 5.20 0.46
C LEU A 307 -17.46 5.48 0.43
N CYS A 308 -17.88 6.70 0.78
CA CYS A 308 -19.29 7.12 0.70
C CYS A 308 -19.78 7.10 -0.76
N CYS A 309 -18.95 7.53 -1.72
CA CYS A 309 -19.25 7.44 -3.15
C CYS A 309 -19.49 5.98 -3.56
N SER A 310 -18.60 5.06 -3.14
CA SER A 310 -18.74 3.63 -3.44
C SER A 310 -20.01 3.04 -2.85
N VAL A 311 -20.29 3.29 -1.56
CA VAL A 311 -21.45 2.72 -0.87
C VAL A 311 -22.78 3.32 -1.38
N LEU A 312 -22.88 4.65 -1.44
CA LEU A 312 -24.11 5.31 -1.89
C LEU A 312 -24.36 5.13 -3.39
N GLY A 313 -23.28 5.03 -4.17
CA GLY A 313 -23.34 4.81 -5.59
C GLY A 313 -23.87 3.41 -5.98
N LEU A 314 -23.72 2.41 -5.11
CA LEU A 314 -24.36 1.10 -5.29
C LEU A 314 -25.90 1.18 -5.28
N PHE A 315 -26.47 2.16 -4.59
CA PHE A 315 -27.93 2.38 -4.53
C PHE A 315 -28.37 3.40 -5.57
N SER A 316 -27.59 4.47 -5.78
CA SER A 316 -27.89 5.52 -6.75
C SER A 316 -26.63 6.22 -7.22
N VAL A 317 -26.37 6.21 -8.53
CA VAL A 317 -25.24 6.91 -9.14
C VAL A 317 -25.24 8.41 -8.80
N ASN A 318 -26.41 9.05 -8.74
CA ASN A 318 -26.52 10.47 -8.38
C ASN A 318 -26.11 10.72 -6.93
N ALA A 319 -26.48 9.83 -5.99
CA ALA A 319 -26.03 9.92 -4.60
C ALA A 319 -24.51 9.72 -4.52
N GLY A 320 -23.95 8.77 -5.29
CA GLY A 320 -22.51 8.58 -5.43
C GLY A 320 -21.79 9.82 -5.94
N ARG A 321 -22.33 10.49 -6.97
CA ARG A 321 -21.77 11.74 -7.50
C ARG A 321 -21.69 12.84 -6.46
N VAL A 322 -22.75 13.04 -5.67
CA VAL A 322 -22.77 14.04 -4.60
C VAL A 322 -21.72 13.69 -3.53
N ALA A 323 -21.63 12.42 -3.13
CA ALA A 323 -20.67 11.97 -2.13
C ALA A 323 -19.21 12.07 -2.61
N ALA A 324 -18.96 12.00 -3.92
CA ALA A 324 -17.62 12.16 -4.49
C ALA A 324 -17.12 13.62 -4.50
N VAL A 325 -18.02 14.61 -4.44
CA VAL A 325 -17.65 16.04 -4.59
C VAL A 325 -16.55 16.49 -3.61
N PRO A 326 -16.65 16.25 -2.29
CA PRO A 326 -15.61 16.70 -1.38
C PRO A 326 -14.22 16.12 -1.70
N GLY A 327 -14.16 14.82 -2.03
CA GLY A 327 -12.93 14.16 -2.40
C GLY A 327 -12.36 14.69 -3.72
N ARG A 328 -13.20 14.93 -4.72
CA ARG A 328 -12.80 15.51 -6.02
C ARG A 328 -12.21 16.92 -5.87
N ILE A 329 -12.79 17.75 -4.98
CA ILE A 329 -12.25 19.08 -4.67
C ILE A 329 -10.85 18.95 -4.06
N LEU A 330 -10.64 18.04 -3.12
CA LEU A 330 -9.34 17.78 -2.51
C LEU A 330 -8.33 17.24 -3.54
N LEU A 331 -8.72 16.32 -4.39
CA LEU A 331 -7.86 15.77 -5.45
C LEU A 331 -7.46 16.84 -6.47
N TRP A 332 -8.42 17.69 -6.88
CA TRP A 332 -8.12 18.84 -7.72
C TRP A 332 -7.11 19.78 -7.06
N LEU A 333 -7.26 20.05 -5.76
CA LEU A 333 -6.32 20.87 -5.01
C LEU A 333 -4.94 20.22 -4.96
N TYR A 334 -4.86 18.90 -4.74
CA TYR A 334 -3.59 18.16 -4.79
C TYR A 334 -2.92 18.29 -6.16
N GLU A 335 -3.69 18.12 -7.25
CA GLU A 335 -3.16 18.30 -8.60
C GLU A 335 -2.58 19.70 -8.82
N LYS A 336 -3.29 20.76 -8.38
CA LYS A 336 -2.80 22.14 -8.46
C LYS A 336 -1.54 22.37 -7.66
N VAL A 337 -1.47 21.85 -6.45
CA VAL A 337 -0.29 21.95 -5.57
C VAL A 337 0.89 21.19 -6.19
N CYS A 338 0.69 19.99 -6.74
CA CYS A 338 1.73 19.24 -7.46
C CYS A 338 2.25 20.01 -8.68
N MET A 339 1.35 20.59 -9.49
CA MET A 339 1.75 21.40 -10.65
C MET A 339 2.56 22.64 -10.24
N PHE A 340 2.19 23.29 -9.15
CA PHE A 340 2.95 24.42 -8.63
C PHE A 340 4.33 23.98 -8.10
N ALA A 341 4.36 22.88 -7.31
CA ALA A 341 5.58 22.31 -6.78
C ALA A 341 6.58 21.93 -7.90
N GLY A 342 6.10 21.32 -8.98
CA GLY A 342 6.94 20.94 -10.12
C GLY A 342 7.56 22.11 -10.89
N LYS A 343 7.11 23.36 -10.66
CA LYS A 343 7.71 24.56 -11.25
C LYS A 343 8.83 25.14 -10.37
N LEU A 344 8.95 24.67 -9.13
CA LEU A 344 9.97 25.19 -8.21
C LEU A 344 11.33 24.53 -8.50
N PRO A 345 12.42 25.31 -8.57
CA PRO A 345 13.76 24.74 -8.61
C PRO A 345 14.00 23.95 -7.32
N PHE A 346 14.75 22.86 -7.40
CA PHE A 346 15.06 21.97 -6.27
C PHE A 346 13.87 21.22 -5.66
N CYS A 347 12.79 21.04 -6.41
CA CYS A 347 11.63 20.24 -5.99
C CYS A 347 12.04 18.80 -5.64
N THR A 348 12.87 18.21 -6.48
CA THR A 348 13.47 16.88 -6.29
C THR A 348 14.99 16.99 -6.25
N TRP A 349 15.60 16.27 -5.32
CA TRP A 349 17.04 16.09 -5.25
C TRP A 349 17.41 14.73 -5.85
N ILE A 350 18.23 14.76 -6.88
CA ILE A 350 18.74 13.55 -7.54
C ILE A 350 20.08 13.23 -6.88
N GLY A 351 20.07 12.26 -5.97
CA GLY A 351 21.25 11.87 -5.18
C GLY A 351 22.03 10.71 -5.79
N GLY A 352 21.47 10.04 -6.83
CA GLY A 352 22.00 8.83 -7.39
C GLY A 352 21.82 7.62 -6.49
N LEU A 353 22.49 6.51 -6.83
CA LEU A 353 22.46 5.26 -6.09
C LEU A 353 23.58 5.25 -5.04
N PRO A 354 23.28 5.27 -3.74
CA PRO A 354 24.30 5.21 -2.71
C PRO A 354 24.92 3.81 -2.64
N GLU A 355 26.20 3.76 -2.36
CA GLU A 355 26.87 2.51 -2.04
C GLU A 355 26.43 1.98 -0.66
N ILE A 356 26.55 0.67 -0.46
CA ILE A 356 26.08 0.00 0.77
C ILE A 356 26.73 0.62 2.02
N TRP A 357 28.04 0.91 1.96
CA TRP A 357 28.75 1.50 3.09
C TRP A 357 28.26 2.91 3.44
N GLN A 358 27.84 3.71 2.45
CA GLN A 358 27.24 5.03 2.67
C GLN A 358 25.91 4.92 3.41
N SER A 359 25.06 3.99 2.99
CA SER A 359 23.79 3.70 3.65
C SER A 359 23.97 3.22 5.11
N ILE A 360 24.95 2.33 5.35
CA ILE A 360 25.30 1.85 6.69
C ILE A 360 25.80 2.99 7.56
N SER A 361 26.76 3.78 7.05
CA SER A 361 27.32 4.92 7.78
C SER A 361 26.25 5.95 8.14
N TYR A 362 25.33 6.23 7.23
CA TYR A 362 24.21 7.11 7.48
C TYR A 362 23.32 6.63 8.64
N TYR A 363 22.94 5.35 8.64
CA TYR A 363 22.10 4.80 9.73
C TYR A 363 22.85 4.74 11.06
N LEU A 364 24.15 4.47 11.07
CA LEU A 364 24.98 4.55 12.28
C LEU A 364 25.03 5.96 12.84
N LEU A 365 25.21 6.97 11.98
CA LEU A 365 25.17 8.38 12.38
C LEU A 365 23.77 8.79 12.90
N LEU A 366 22.70 8.37 12.24
CA LEU A 366 21.33 8.64 12.68
C LEU A 366 21.06 8.00 14.06
N ALA A 367 21.47 6.75 14.25
CA ALA A 367 21.30 6.03 15.52
C ALA A 367 22.14 6.67 16.65
N SER A 368 23.41 7.02 16.37
CA SER A 368 24.27 7.69 17.35
C SER A 368 23.70 9.06 17.76
N GLY A 369 23.17 9.82 16.80
CA GLY A 369 22.52 11.10 17.08
C GLY A 369 21.28 10.94 17.97
N ILE A 370 20.48 9.88 17.77
CA ILE A 370 19.32 9.56 18.61
C ILE A 370 19.78 9.19 20.02
N ILE A 371 20.82 8.34 20.16
CA ILE A 371 21.36 7.89 21.45
C ILE A 371 21.93 9.07 22.24
N LEU A 372 22.74 9.91 21.59
CA LEU A 372 23.28 11.12 22.23
C LEU A 372 22.21 12.10 22.70
N ALA A 373 21.07 12.13 22.02
CA ALA A 373 19.93 12.94 22.43
C ALA A 373 19.13 12.32 23.60
N TYR A 374 19.41 11.07 23.94
CA TYR A 374 18.77 10.37 25.06
C TYR A 374 19.52 10.60 26.38
N VAL A 375 20.83 10.83 26.28
CA VAL A 375 21.71 11.14 27.41
C VAL A 375 21.65 12.63 27.76
#